data_fe40d0b09a29dd07d2977ed1db2c82ab
#
_entry.id   fe40d0b09a29dd07d2977ed1db2c82ab
#
_cell.length_a   1.000
_cell.length_b   1.000
_cell.length_c   1.000
_cell.angle_alpha   90.00
_cell.angle_beta   90.00
_cell.angle_gamma   90.00
#
_symmetry.space_group_name_H-M   'P 1'
#
loop_
_entity.id
_entity.type
_entity.pdbx_description
1 polymer ?
#
loop_
_entity_poly.entity_id
_entity_poly.type
_entity_poly.pdbx_seq_one_letter_code
_entity_poly.pdbx_strand_id
1 'polypeptide(L)'
;LHNIIETSGGAVVCEEMCTGTRYFENLVDESKTTLDEQFMALSERYMKTNCACFTPNTGRIDDLLRMVKEYKIDGVIDCSLKFCCLYDTEKYSVSRALKEAGTPVLSLETDYADTDAEQLRTRIGAFIEMLND
;
A
#
# COMPACT_ATOMS: atom_id res chain seq x y z
N LEU A 1 -10.33 -9.84 2.39
CA LEU A 1 -9.00 -9.82 3.00
C LEU A 1 -9.07 -9.21 4.42
N HIS A 2 -9.61 -7.98 4.62
CA HIS A 2 -9.68 -7.32 5.93
C HIS A 2 -10.33 -8.20 7.00
N ASN A 3 -11.49 -8.79 6.69
CA ASN A 3 -12.16 -9.69 7.63
C ASN A 3 -11.27 -10.88 8.07
N ILE A 4 -10.43 -11.39 7.17
CA ILE A 4 -9.47 -12.46 7.52
C ILE A 4 -8.41 -11.92 8.49
N ILE A 5 -7.86 -10.74 8.23
CA ILE A 5 -6.86 -10.11 9.10
C ILE A 5 -7.43 -9.88 10.49
N GLU A 6 -8.60 -9.24 10.57
CA GLU A 6 -9.24 -8.87 11.84
C GLU A 6 -9.68 -10.10 12.63
N THR A 7 -10.25 -11.12 11.99
CA THR A 7 -10.61 -12.38 12.66
C THR A 7 -9.39 -13.22 13.06
N SER A 8 -8.22 -12.93 12.52
CA SER A 8 -6.94 -13.55 12.94
C SER A 8 -6.23 -12.76 14.04
N GLY A 9 -6.83 -11.68 14.56
CA GLY A 9 -6.30 -10.90 15.67
C GLY A 9 -5.44 -9.69 15.27
N GLY A 10 -5.38 -9.36 13.97
CA GLY A 10 -4.75 -8.13 13.48
C GLY A 10 -5.73 -6.96 13.41
N ALA A 11 -5.21 -5.75 13.18
CA ALA A 11 -5.99 -4.57 12.88
C ALA A 11 -5.44 -3.86 11.65
N VAL A 12 -6.27 -3.58 10.65
CA VAL A 12 -5.88 -2.80 9.48
C VAL A 12 -5.96 -1.32 9.82
N VAL A 13 -4.83 -0.67 10.00
CA VAL A 13 -4.75 0.74 10.41
C VAL A 13 -4.65 1.72 9.24
N CYS A 14 -4.16 1.28 8.10
CA CYS A 14 -4.16 2.06 6.86
C CYS A 14 -4.05 1.16 5.63
N GLU A 15 -4.38 1.73 4.48
CA GLU A 15 -4.35 1.04 3.19
C GLU A 15 -3.68 1.91 2.13
N GLU A 16 -2.71 1.31 1.42
CA GLU A 16 -2.08 1.93 0.26
C GLU A 16 -2.74 1.39 -1.01
N MET A 17 -3.92 1.91 -1.35
CA MET A 17 -4.70 1.53 -2.54
C MET A 17 -5.48 2.71 -3.13
N CYS A 18 -6.01 2.53 -4.33
CA CYS A 18 -6.71 3.59 -5.08
C CYS A 18 -7.94 4.16 -4.36
N THR A 19 -8.58 3.38 -3.49
CA THR A 19 -9.76 3.79 -2.71
C THR A 19 -9.42 4.27 -1.31
N GLY A 20 -8.13 4.18 -0.91
CA GLY A 20 -7.62 4.63 0.38
C GLY A 20 -7.09 6.06 0.35
N THR A 21 -6.15 6.34 1.25
CA THR A 21 -5.54 7.68 1.44
C THR A 21 -4.89 8.23 0.17
N ARG A 22 -4.33 7.39 -0.68
CA ARG A 22 -3.74 7.78 -1.97
C ARG A 22 -4.63 8.68 -2.80
N TYR A 23 -5.95 8.51 -2.72
CA TYR A 23 -6.91 9.30 -3.49
C TYR A 23 -7.00 10.76 -3.03
N PHE A 24 -6.88 11.05 -1.73
CA PHE A 24 -7.20 12.35 -1.15
C PHE A 24 -6.09 12.98 -0.29
N GLU A 25 -4.98 12.31 -0.02
CA GLU A 25 -3.93 12.80 0.90
C GLU A 25 -3.15 14.01 0.38
N ASN A 26 -3.07 14.19 -0.94
CA ASN A 26 -2.38 15.33 -1.52
C ASN A 26 -3.33 16.48 -1.77
N LEU A 27 -3.01 17.66 -1.23
CA LEU A 27 -3.77 18.87 -1.43
C LEU A 27 -3.26 19.65 -2.64
N VAL A 28 -4.13 20.47 -3.23
CA VAL A 28 -3.77 21.43 -4.27
C VAL A 28 -3.06 22.61 -3.63
N ASP A 29 -2.07 23.18 -4.29
CA ASP A 29 -1.43 24.43 -3.84
C ASP A 29 -2.38 25.60 -4.02
N GLU A 30 -2.96 26.09 -2.93
CA GLU A 30 -3.93 27.20 -2.89
C GLU A 30 -3.27 28.58 -2.98
N SER A 31 -1.93 28.69 -2.99
CA SER A 31 -1.22 29.95 -3.09
C SER A 31 -1.28 30.59 -4.49
N LYS A 32 -1.74 29.85 -5.49
CA LYS A 32 -1.80 30.26 -6.90
C LYS A 32 -2.96 31.20 -7.15
N THR A 33 -2.68 32.33 -7.83
CA THR A 33 -3.65 33.41 -8.00
C THR A 33 -4.18 33.56 -9.42
N THR A 34 -3.42 33.15 -10.42
CA THR A 34 -3.87 33.18 -11.82
C THR A 34 -4.53 31.86 -12.22
N LEU A 35 -5.44 31.91 -13.18
CA LEU A 35 -6.17 30.72 -13.65
C LEU A 35 -5.21 29.62 -14.18
N ASP A 36 -4.21 30.02 -14.94
CA ASP A 36 -3.23 29.07 -15.50
C ASP A 36 -2.40 28.39 -14.41
N GLU A 37 -1.97 29.13 -13.40
CA GLU A 37 -1.25 28.58 -12.25
C GLU A 37 -2.14 27.66 -11.42
N GLN A 38 -3.43 27.97 -11.27
CA GLN A 38 -4.39 27.12 -10.56
C GLN A 38 -4.62 25.80 -11.30
N PHE A 39 -4.76 25.84 -12.63
CA PHE A 39 -4.84 24.62 -13.43
C PHE A 39 -3.55 23.78 -13.37
N MET A 40 -2.39 24.43 -13.35
CA MET A 40 -1.11 23.75 -13.20
C MET A 40 -1.02 23.07 -11.82
N ALA A 41 -1.35 23.78 -10.74
CA ALA A 41 -1.34 23.23 -9.38
C ALA A 41 -2.33 22.04 -9.24
N LEU A 42 -3.49 22.12 -9.86
CA LEU A 42 -4.44 21.01 -9.91
C LEU A 42 -3.88 19.80 -10.66
N SER A 43 -3.25 20.04 -11.80
CA SER A 43 -2.61 18.96 -12.58
C SER A 43 -1.47 18.30 -11.82
N GLU A 44 -0.62 19.09 -11.18
CA GLU A 44 0.47 18.58 -10.33
C GLU A 44 -0.06 17.72 -9.17
N ARG A 45 -1.16 18.13 -8.54
CA ARG A 45 -1.80 17.33 -7.50
C ARG A 45 -2.24 15.97 -8.02
N TYR A 46 -2.88 15.91 -9.19
CA TYR A 46 -3.32 14.64 -9.78
C TYR A 46 -2.16 13.75 -10.22
N MET A 47 -1.02 14.32 -10.59
CA MET A 47 0.19 13.59 -10.99
C MET A 47 1.01 13.06 -9.80
N LYS A 48 0.70 13.46 -8.57
CA LYS A 48 1.38 12.94 -7.35
C LYS A 48 0.91 11.55 -6.91
N THR A 49 0.05 10.90 -7.67
CA THR A 49 -0.41 9.55 -7.34
C THR A 49 0.71 8.53 -7.58
N ASN A 50 1.26 7.95 -6.52
CA ASN A 50 2.31 6.94 -6.57
C ASN A 50 1.72 5.55 -6.90
N CYS A 51 1.19 5.40 -8.10
CA CYS A 51 0.57 4.17 -8.58
C CYS A 51 1.59 3.28 -9.30
N ALA A 52 1.46 1.96 -9.19
CA ALA A 52 2.30 0.97 -9.88
C ALA A 52 2.28 1.09 -11.43
N CYS A 53 1.39 1.91 -12.02
CA CYS A 53 1.42 2.21 -13.45
C CYS A 53 2.53 3.20 -13.86
N PHE A 54 3.19 3.87 -12.92
CA PHE A 54 4.31 4.77 -13.18
C PHE A 54 5.65 4.09 -12.96
N THR A 55 6.64 4.41 -13.79
CA THR A 55 7.99 3.86 -13.68
C THR A 55 9.01 4.96 -14.02
N PRO A 56 10.05 5.19 -13.19
CA PRO A 56 10.27 4.60 -11.86
C PRO A 56 9.27 5.15 -10.82
N ASN A 57 8.92 4.34 -9.81
CA ASN A 57 7.95 4.70 -8.78
C ASN A 57 8.59 4.78 -7.39
N THR A 58 9.67 5.54 -7.28
CA THR A 58 10.41 5.69 -6.01
C THR A 58 9.58 6.37 -4.93
N GLY A 59 8.72 7.32 -5.30
CA GLY A 59 7.83 8.01 -4.38
C GLY A 59 6.87 7.07 -3.63
N ARG A 60 6.48 5.94 -4.23
CA ARG A 60 5.67 4.93 -3.53
C ARG A 60 6.41 4.30 -2.37
N ILE A 61 7.70 4.02 -2.53
CA ILE A 61 8.52 3.47 -1.44
C ILE A 61 8.63 4.48 -0.29
N ASP A 62 8.87 5.76 -0.62
CA ASP A 62 8.95 6.82 0.37
C ASP A 62 7.63 6.98 1.15
N ASP A 63 6.49 6.93 0.45
CA ASP A 63 5.17 6.97 1.06
C ASP A 63 4.92 5.78 1.98
N LEU A 64 5.24 4.57 1.54
CA LEU A 64 5.09 3.37 2.37
C LEU A 64 5.93 3.44 3.64
N LEU A 65 7.18 3.88 3.54
CA LEU A 65 8.07 4.06 4.70
C LEU A 65 7.56 5.16 5.64
N ARG A 66 6.97 6.23 5.09
CA ARG A 66 6.30 7.27 5.87
C ARG A 66 5.09 6.71 6.61
N MET A 67 4.21 5.97 5.93
CA MET A 67 3.03 5.35 6.54
C MET A 67 3.38 4.38 7.66
N VAL A 68 4.41 3.56 7.48
CA VAL A 68 4.91 2.65 8.53
C VAL A 68 5.24 3.40 9.82
N LYS A 69 5.92 4.55 9.71
CA LYS A 69 6.28 5.36 10.88
C LYS A 69 5.10 6.11 11.47
N GLU A 70 4.29 6.72 10.63
CA GLU A 70 3.16 7.57 11.03
C GLU A 70 2.08 6.75 11.75
N TYR A 71 1.73 5.60 11.20
CA TYR A 71 0.70 4.70 11.75
C TYR A 71 1.26 3.65 12.71
N LYS A 72 2.59 3.64 12.97
CA LYS A 72 3.25 2.66 13.86
C LYS A 72 2.91 1.22 13.49
N ILE A 73 3.14 0.89 12.23
CA ILE A 73 2.76 -0.41 11.65
C ILE A 73 3.74 -1.49 12.11
N ASP A 74 3.21 -2.59 12.65
CA ASP A 74 3.99 -3.75 13.08
C ASP A 74 4.39 -4.65 11.90
N GLY A 75 3.57 -4.72 10.85
CA GLY A 75 3.84 -5.50 9.66
C GLY A 75 3.00 -5.08 8.45
N VAL A 76 3.44 -5.42 7.26
CA VAL A 76 2.77 -5.07 5.99
C VAL A 76 2.32 -6.33 5.27
N ILE A 77 1.09 -6.35 4.82
CA ILE A 77 0.56 -7.36 3.92
C ILE A 77 0.49 -6.77 2.50
N ASP A 78 1.41 -7.20 1.64
CA ASP A 78 1.46 -6.84 0.23
C ASP A 78 0.64 -7.86 -0.56
N CYS A 79 -0.60 -7.48 -0.92
CA CYS A 79 -1.54 -8.36 -1.61
C CYS A 79 -1.79 -7.88 -3.03
N SER A 80 -1.39 -8.67 -4.02
CA SER A 80 -1.70 -8.44 -5.43
C SER A 80 -2.77 -9.40 -5.94
N LEU A 81 -3.49 -8.97 -6.97
CA LEU A 81 -4.34 -9.88 -7.73
C LEU A 81 -3.49 -10.74 -8.68
N LYS A 82 -3.85 -11.99 -8.84
CA LYS A 82 -3.21 -12.90 -9.82
C LYS A 82 -3.14 -12.23 -11.19
N PHE A 83 -1.99 -12.33 -11.83
CA PHE A 83 -1.69 -11.73 -13.14
C PHE A 83 -1.66 -10.20 -13.18
N CYS A 84 -1.57 -9.51 -12.03
CA CYS A 84 -1.36 -8.07 -11.99
C CYS A 84 0.12 -7.73 -12.20
N CYS A 85 0.56 -7.68 -13.46
CA CYS A 85 1.97 -7.45 -13.82
C CYS A 85 2.56 -6.18 -13.21
N LEU A 86 1.74 -5.13 -13.00
CA LEU A 86 2.22 -3.85 -12.46
C LEU A 86 2.65 -4.00 -10.99
N TYR A 87 1.77 -4.53 -10.16
CA TYR A 87 2.09 -4.75 -8.74
C TYR A 87 3.13 -5.84 -8.53
N ASP A 88 3.10 -6.90 -9.32
CA ASP A 88 4.08 -7.99 -9.22
C ASP A 88 5.50 -7.52 -9.57
N THR A 89 5.64 -6.60 -10.52
CA THR A 89 6.95 -6.01 -10.87
C THR A 89 7.51 -5.17 -9.71
N GLU A 90 6.68 -4.40 -9.02
CA GLU A 90 7.12 -3.55 -7.90
C GLU A 90 7.29 -4.31 -6.59
N LYS A 91 6.61 -5.45 -6.41
CA LYS A 91 6.59 -6.25 -5.18
C LYS A 91 7.98 -6.52 -4.60
N TYR A 92 8.94 -6.83 -5.45
CA TYR A 92 10.31 -7.07 -5.01
C TYR A 92 10.96 -5.82 -4.38
N SER A 93 10.85 -4.68 -5.06
CA SER A 93 11.44 -3.41 -4.60
C SER A 93 10.79 -2.93 -3.31
N VAL A 94 9.47 -2.99 -3.23
CA VAL A 94 8.68 -2.63 -2.05
C VAL A 94 9.04 -3.53 -0.86
N SER A 95 8.99 -4.86 -1.05
CA SER A 95 9.30 -5.82 0.01
C SER A 95 10.73 -5.66 0.52
N ARG A 96 11.70 -5.40 -0.38
CA ARG A 96 13.09 -5.17 0.00
C ARG A 96 13.23 -3.91 0.85
N ALA A 97 12.67 -2.79 0.40
CA ALA A 97 12.78 -1.51 1.10
C ALA A 97 12.15 -1.57 2.51
N LEU A 98 10.98 -2.19 2.65
CA LEU A 98 10.32 -2.37 3.94
C LEU A 98 11.14 -3.26 4.88
N LYS A 99 11.68 -4.37 4.38
CA LYS A 99 12.54 -5.27 5.17
C LYS A 99 13.85 -4.60 5.60
N GLU A 100 14.48 -3.82 4.72
CA GLU A 100 15.67 -3.03 5.06
C GLU A 100 15.38 -1.98 6.13
N ALA A 101 14.13 -1.48 6.18
CA ALA A 101 13.64 -0.59 7.23
C ALA A 101 13.20 -1.31 8.52
N GLY A 102 13.34 -2.64 8.59
CA GLY A 102 12.99 -3.45 9.76
C GLY A 102 11.50 -3.79 9.86
N THR A 103 10.70 -3.57 8.81
CA THR A 103 9.27 -3.87 8.80
C THR A 103 9.03 -5.23 8.14
N PRO A 104 8.45 -6.23 8.84
CA PRO A 104 8.07 -7.50 8.27
C PRO A 104 7.05 -7.35 7.14
N VAL A 105 7.19 -8.16 6.08
CA VAL A 105 6.28 -8.13 4.93
C VAL A 105 5.80 -9.52 4.59
N LEU A 106 4.49 -9.71 4.57
CA LEU A 106 3.83 -10.89 4.01
C LEU A 106 3.36 -10.58 2.59
N SER A 107 3.94 -11.22 1.60
CA SER A 107 3.46 -11.11 0.21
C SER A 107 2.42 -12.19 -0.09
N LEU A 108 1.26 -11.74 -0.55
CA LEU A 108 0.14 -12.59 -0.94
C LEU A 108 -0.24 -12.34 -2.40
N GLU A 109 -0.82 -13.35 -2.99
CA GLU A 109 -1.47 -13.28 -4.30
C GLU A 109 -2.82 -13.96 -4.20
N THR A 110 -3.86 -13.33 -4.69
CA THR A 110 -5.24 -13.83 -4.63
C THR A 110 -6.01 -13.47 -5.91
N ASP A 111 -7.21 -13.96 -6.03
CA ASP A 111 -8.16 -13.57 -7.07
C ASP A 111 -9.52 -13.22 -6.44
N TYR A 112 -10.54 -13.05 -7.27
CA TYR A 112 -11.89 -12.74 -6.79
C TYR A 112 -12.70 -13.99 -6.39
N ALA A 113 -12.10 -15.18 -6.48
CA ALA A 113 -12.74 -16.42 -6.05
C ALA A 113 -12.48 -16.67 -4.56
N ASP A 114 -13.43 -17.28 -3.87
CA ASP A 114 -13.28 -17.64 -2.44
C ASP A 114 -12.50 -18.94 -2.22
N THR A 115 -11.95 -19.53 -3.29
CA THR A 115 -11.30 -20.86 -3.25
C THR A 115 -10.00 -20.89 -2.45
N ASP A 116 -9.35 -19.75 -2.25
CA ASP A 116 -8.08 -19.64 -1.53
C ASP A 116 -8.23 -19.02 -0.11
N ALA A 117 -9.46 -18.78 0.34
CA ALA A 117 -9.74 -18.11 1.62
C ALA A 117 -9.08 -18.79 2.82
N GLU A 118 -9.09 -20.13 2.90
CA GLU A 118 -8.46 -20.87 4.01
C GLU A 118 -6.94 -20.83 3.94
N GLN A 119 -6.36 -20.84 2.75
CA GLN A 119 -4.93 -20.66 2.58
C GLN A 119 -4.48 -19.27 3.02
N LEU A 120 -5.24 -18.23 2.64
CA LEU A 120 -4.99 -16.86 3.08
C LEU A 120 -5.10 -16.74 4.60
N ARG A 121 -6.13 -17.34 5.20
CA ARG A 121 -6.32 -17.36 6.67
C ARG A 121 -5.12 -17.98 7.38
N THR A 122 -4.63 -19.12 6.91
CA THR A 122 -3.48 -19.79 7.50
C THR A 122 -2.22 -18.92 7.43
N ARG A 123 -1.94 -18.32 6.27
CA ARG A 123 -0.74 -17.49 6.07
C ARG A 123 -0.80 -16.19 6.85
N ILE A 124 -1.96 -15.54 6.89
CA ILE A 124 -2.18 -14.31 7.64
C ILE A 124 -2.11 -14.57 9.13
N GLY A 125 -2.74 -15.65 9.62
CA GLY A 125 -2.67 -16.04 11.03
C GLY A 125 -1.23 -16.26 11.49
N ALA A 126 -0.46 -17.05 10.77
CA ALA A 126 0.96 -17.29 11.07
C ALA A 126 1.80 -15.98 11.04
N PHE A 127 1.48 -15.06 10.13
CA PHE A 127 2.17 -13.76 10.09
C PHE A 127 1.85 -12.89 11.31
N ILE A 128 0.58 -12.85 11.71
CA ILE A 128 0.15 -12.09 12.89
C ILE A 128 0.75 -12.70 14.18
N GLU A 129 0.79 -14.02 14.30
CA GLU A 129 1.46 -14.70 15.42
C GLU A 129 2.93 -14.29 15.50
N MET A 130 3.65 -14.32 14.39
CA MET A 130 5.05 -13.89 14.32
C MET A 130 5.26 -12.42 14.73
N LEU A 131 4.30 -11.54 14.47
CA LEU A 131 4.39 -10.12 14.87
C LEU A 131 4.20 -9.91 16.39
N ASN A 132 3.55 -10.86 17.07
CA ASN A 132 3.27 -10.78 18.50
C ASN A 132 4.35 -11.45 19.38
N ASP A 133 5.30 -12.18 18.78
CA ASP A 133 6.44 -12.81 19.45
C ASP A 133 7.60 -11.82 19.62
#